data_2cffad899f3dd1c80f9d8f04d5977185
#
_entry.id   2cffad899f3dd1c80f9d8f04d5977185
#
_cell.length_a   1.000
_cell.length_b   1.000
_cell.length_c   1.000
_cell.angle_alpha   90.00
_cell.angle_beta   90.00
_cell.angle_gamma   90.00
#
_symmetry.space_group_name_H-M   'P 1'
#
loop_
_entity.id
_entity.type
_entity.pdbx_description
1 polymer ?
#
loop_
_entity_poly.entity_id
_entity_poly.type
_entity_poly.pdbx_seq_one_letter_code
_entity_poly.pdbx_strand_id
1 'polypeptide(L)'
;YDKRNVAVAAMGFCYPGTVKGADLPPRPECAPIWRPRLLPLLQKVRLTLLVGAYAQRYHLGAAVRRTLGETVGAWRDYSDNVLPLPHPSWRNTTWLKRNPWFETELLPELRRRVCSALR
;
A
#
# COMPACT_ATOMS: atom_id res chain seq x y z
N TYR A 1 -1.69 17.65 -2.74
CA TYR A 1 -0.72 16.85 -1.98
C TYR A 1 -0.09 17.68 -0.86
N ASP A 2 -0.26 17.23 0.37
CA ASP A 2 0.23 17.93 1.56
C ASP A 2 1.59 17.35 1.98
N LYS A 3 2.65 18.03 1.59
CA LYS A 3 4.03 17.58 1.84
C LYS A 3 4.41 17.53 3.33
N ARG A 4 3.68 18.23 4.19
CA ARG A 4 3.97 18.26 5.63
C ARG A 4 3.42 17.04 6.35
N ASN A 5 2.33 16.49 5.85
CA ASN A 5 1.59 15.42 6.52
C ASN A 5 1.63 14.09 5.77
N VAL A 6 1.94 14.09 4.48
CA VAL A 6 1.89 12.89 3.64
C VAL A 6 3.22 12.70 2.91
N ALA A 7 3.77 11.49 2.98
CA ALA A 7 4.89 11.06 2.16
C ALA A 7 4.45 9.92 1.26
N VAL A 8 4.76 10.00 -0.03
CA VAL A 8 4.51 8.93 -0.98
C VAL A 8 5.86 8.34 -1.38
N ALA A 9 6.04 7.06 -1.10
CA ALA A 9 7.29 6.35 -1.40
C ALA A 9 7.01 5.17 -2.33
N ALA A 10 7.58 5.22 -3.53
CA ALA A 10 7.45 4.15 -4.50
C ALA A 10 8.28 2.93 -4.10
N MET A 11 7.86 1.73 -4.54
CA MET A 11 8.65 0.51 -4.35
C MET A 11 9.85 0.45 -5.30
N GLY A 12 9.77 1.09 -6.47
CA GLY A 12 10.88 1.27 -7.38
C GLY A 12 11.12 2.75 -7.61
N PHE A 13 12.39 3.17 -7.63
CA PHE A 13 12.75 4.58 -7.79
C PHE A 13 13.13 4.92 -9.23
N CYS A 14 13.24 3.93 -10.11
CA CYS A 14 13.51 4.12 -11.52
C CYS A 14 12.34 3.56 -12.34
N TYR A 15 12.04 4.23 -13.44
CA TYR A 15 11.02 3.74 -14.36
C TYR A 15 11.48 2.42 -14.99
N PRO A 16 10.75 1.31 -14.78
CA PRO A 16 11.20 -0.02 -15.24
C PRO A 16 10.94 -0.28 -16.75
N GLY A 17 10.17 0.59 -17.42
CA GLY A 17 9.77 0.41 -18.80
C GLY A 17 8.37 -0.19 -18.94
N THR A 18 7.96 -0.37 -20.20
CA THR A 18 6.64 -0.95 -20.51
C THR A 18 6.80 -2.12 -21.49
N VAL A 19 5.86 -3.07 -21.38
CA VAL A 19 5.72 -4.17 -22.34
C VAL A 19 4.24 -4.28 -22.70
N LYS A 20 3.92 -4.25 -24.00
CA LYS A 20 2.55 -4.33 -24.51
C LYS A 20 1.61 -3.29 -23.90
N GLY A 21 2.11 -2.05 -23.69
CA GLY A 21 1.33 -0.96 -23.14
C GLY A 21 1.13 -0.99 -21.62
N ALA A 22 1.70 -1.95 -20.93
CA ALA A 22 1.62 -2.05 -19.47
C ALA A 22 2.99 -1.81 -18.82
N ASP A 23 3.00 -1.12 -17.69
CA ASP A 23 4.24 -0.91 -16.95
C ASP A 23 4.80 -2.23 -16.44
N LEU A 24 6.12 -2.38 -16.52
CA LEU A 24 6.81 -3.49 -15.90
C LEU A 24 6.75 -3.35 -14.37
N PRO A 25 6.83 -4.48 -13.63
CA PRO A 25 6.89 -4.42 -12.18
C PRO A 25 8.15 -3.69 -11.70
N PRO A 26 8.15 -3.17 -10.46
CA PRO A 26 9.36 -2.57 -9.88
C PRO A 26 10.55 -3.54 -9.93
N ARG A 27 11.74 -2.99 -10.18
CA ARG A 27 12.96 -3.80 -10.15
C ARG A 27 13.13 -4.40 -8.75
N PRO A 28 13.34 -5.73 -8.65
CA PRO A 28 13.42 -6.38 -7.33
C PRO A 28 14.52 -5.84 -6.42
N GLU A 29 15.60 -5.34 -6.98
CA GLU A 29 16.73 -4.81 -6.23
C GLU A 29 16.51 -3.42 -5.65
N CYS A 30 15.52 -2.66 -6.15
CA CYS A 30 15.32 -1.26 -5.71
C CYS A 30 14.91 -1.16 -4.25
N ALA A 31 13.92 -1.93 -3.82
CA ALA A 31 13.42 -1.85 -2.45
C ALA A 31 14.49 -2.24 -1.42
N PRO A 32 15.21 -3.37 -1.56
CA PRO A 32 16.27 -3.72 -0.60
C PRO A 32 17.39 -2.71 -0.51
N ILE A 33 17.69 -1.98 -1.61
CA ILE A 33 18.77 -0.98 -1.62
C ILE A 33 18.33 0.34 -1.01
N TRP A 34 17.17 0.84 -1.41
CA TRP A 34 16.77 2.22 -1.14
C TRP A 34 15.83 2.38 0.06
N ARG A 35 14.94 1.42 0.31
CA ARG A 35 13.98 1.56 1.41
C ARG A 35 14.65 1.56 2.79
N PRO A 36 15.68 0.75 3.08
CA PRO A 36 16.40 0.85 4.35
C PRO A 36 17.08 2.22 4.57
N ARG A 37 17.36 2.95 3.49
CA ARG A 37 17.92 4.30 3.58
C ARG A 37 16.85 5.38 3.72
N LEU A 38 15.67 5.15 3.11
CA LEU A 38 14.59 6.13 3.13
C LEU A 38 13.77 6.08 4.42
N LEU A 39 13.37 4.89 4.86
CA LEU A 39 12.45 4.74 5.99
C LEU A 39 12.94 5.38 7.30
N PRO A 40 14.24 5.30 7.66
CA PRO A 40 14.72 6.00 8.86
C PRO A 40 14.56 7.51 8.81
N LEU A 41 14.43 8.10 7.62
CA LEU A 41 14.20 9.54 7.47
C LEU A 41 12.74 9.93 7.74
N LEU A 42 11.84 8.96 7.80
CA LEU A 42 10.40 9.17 8.00
C LEU A 42 9.99 8.77 9.43
N GLN A 43 10.68 9.32 10.43
CA GLN A 43 10.56 8.89 11.84
C GLN A 43 9.22 9.25 12.49
N LYS A 44 8.48 10.22 11.94
CA LYS A 44 7.23 10.72 12.52
C LYS A 44 5.99 10.09 11.87
N VAL A 45 6.16 9.04 11.09
CA VAL A 45 5.03 8.36 10.43
C VAL A 45 4.17 7.67 11.49
N ARG A 46 2.87 7.96 11.48
CA ARG A 46 1.88 7.37 12.40
C ARG A 46 1.02 6.32 11.71
N LEU A 47 0.87 6.40 10.40
CA LEU A 47 0.07 5.48 9.61
C LEU A 47 0.79 5.18 8.30
N THR A 48 0.94 3.92 7.99
CA THR A 48 1.52 3.46 6.72
C THR A 48 0.46 2.75 5.91
N LEU A 49 0.20 3.25 4.71
CA LEU A 49 -0.73 2.62 3.77
C LEU A 49 0.09 1.84 2.74
N LEU A 50 -0.18 0.54 2.66
CA LEU A 50 0.50 -0.36 1.75
C LEU A 50 -0.35 -0.57 0.50
N VAL A 51 -0.12 0.26 -0.51
CA VAL A 51 -0.94 0.31 -1.71
C VAL A 51 -0.38 -0.66 -2.75
N GLY A 52 -1.13 -1.73 -3.02
CA GLY A 52 -0.76 -2.74 -3.99
C GLY A 52 0.11 -3.87 -3.44
N ALA A 53 0.25 -4.92 -4.25
CA ALA A 53 0.88 -6.17 -3.82
C ALA A 53 2.38 -6.03 -3.51
N TYR A 54 3.08 -5.21 -4.27
CA TYR A 54 4.54 -5.07 -4.09
C TYR A 54 4.89 -4.45 -2.74
N ALA A 55 4.19 -3.38 -2.34
CA ALA A 55 4.38 -2.76 -1.04
C ALA A 55 4.00 -3.71 0.09
N GLN A 56 2.91 -4.44 -0.06
CA GLN A 56 2.46 -5.41 0.93
C GLN A 56 3.48 -6.53 1.13
N ARG A 57 4.00 -7.10 0.06
CA ARG A 57 5.01 -8.16 0.15
C ARG A 57 6.29 -7.68 0.83
N TYR A 58 6.74 -6.49 0.53
CA TYR A 58 7.94 -5.94 1.15
C TYR A 58 7.75 -5.68 2.65
N HIS A 59 6.67 -4.99 3.02
CA HIS A 59 6.46 -4.54 4.39
C HIS A 59 5.90 -5.62 5.31
N LEU A 60 5.04 -6.50 4.80
CA LEU A 60 4.42 -7.56 5.60
C LEU A 60 5.22 -8.86 5.58
N GLY A 61 6.07 -9.07 4.55
CA GLY A 61 6.87 -10.28 4.45
C GLY A 61 6.03 -11.54 4.47
N ALA A 62 6.32 -12.44 5.41
CA ALA A 62 5.60 -13.70 5.55
C ALA A 62 4.15 -13.53 6.01
N ALA A 63 3.75 -12.37 6.49
CA ALA A 63 2.38 -12.11 6.94
C ALA A 63 1.41 -11.82 5.80
N VAL A 64 1.88 -11.64 4.55
CA VAL A 64 0.98 -11.49 3.41
C VAL A 64 0.17 -12.78 3.19
N ARG A 65 -1.06 -12.62 2.74
CA ARG A 65 -1.91 -13.74 2.35
C ARG A 65 -1.61 -14.13 0.89
N ARG A 66 -2.25 -15.21 0.42
CA ARG A 66 -1.99 -15.76 -0.91
C ARG A 66 -2.30 -14.78 -2.04
N THR A 67 -3.34 -13.97 -1.89
CA THR A 67 -3.73 -12.97 -2.89
C THR A 67 -3.81 -11.58 -2.27
N LEU A 68 -3.78 -10.55 -3.12
CA LEU A 68 -4.01 -9.18 -2.69
C LEU A 68 -5.34 -9.03 -1.96
N GLY A 69 -6.40 -9.62 -2.53
CA GLY A 69 -7.73 -9.55 -1.93
C GLY A 69 -7.78 -10.17 -0.55
N GLU A 70 -7.12 -11.31 -0.35
CA GLU A 70 -7.04 -11.94 0.97
C GLU A 70 -6.24 -11.10 1.96
N THR A 71 -5.15 -10.48 1.53
CA THR A 71 -4.35 -9.59 2.38
C THR A 71 -5.15 -8.36 2.79
N VAL A 72 -5.82 -7.71 1.84
CA VAL A 72 -6.67 -6.54 2.14
C VAL A 72 -7.84 -6.94 3.03
N GLY A 73 -8.44 -8.11 2.78
CA GLY A 73 -9.53 -8.63 3.62
C GLY A 73 -9.11 -8.93 5.05
N ALA A 74 -7.84 -9.29 5.25
CA ALA A 74 -7.27 -9.56 6.56
C ALA A 74 -6.73 -8.30 7.26
N TRP A 75 -7.15 -7.12 6.85
CA TRP A 75 -6.60 -5.85 7.35
C TRP A 75 -6.65 -5.71 8.88
N ARG A 76 -7.62 -6.34 9.52
CA ARG A 76 -7.74 -6.31 10.99
C ARG A 76 -6.64 -7.11 11.71
N ASP A 77 -6.00 -8.03 11.00
CA ASP A 77 -4.96 -8.90 11.56
C ASP A 77 -3.60 -8.21 11.64
N TYR A 78 -3.46 -7.05 11.01
CA TYR A 78 -2.22 -6.30 11.01
C TYR A 78 -2.26 -5.18 12.04
N SER A 79 -1.11 -4.58 12.30
CA SER A 79 -0.98 -3.49 13.27
C SER A 79 -1.90 -2.30 12.93
N ASP A 80 -2.37 -1.58 13.96
CA ASP A 80 -3.26 -0.42 13.77
C ASP A 80 -2.63 0.71 12.95
N ASN A 81 -1.30 0.76 12.87
CA ASN A 81 -0.61 1.78 12.09
C ASN A 81 -0.23 1.33 10.68
N VAL A 82 -0.69 0.15 10.24
CA VAL A 82 -0.45 -0.40 8.90
C VAL A 82 -1.77 -0.86 8.30
N LEU A 83 -2.07 -0.41 7.09
CA LEU A 83 -3.30 -0.78 6.41
C LEU A 83 -3.02 -1.15 4.95
N PRO A 84 -3.25 -2.42 4.56
CA PRO A 84 -3.10 -2.83 3.17
C PRO A 84 -4.30 -2.35 2.34
N LEU A 85 -4.03 -1.85 1.15
CA LEU A 85 -5.05 -1.34 0.22
C LEU A 85 -4.80 -1.89 -1.19
N PRO A 86 -5.85 -2.04 -2.02
CA PRO A 86 -5.67 -2.31 -3.43
C PRO A 86 -5.12 -1.07 -4.13
N HIS A 87 -4.43 -1.27 -5.24
CA HIS A 87 -3.96 -0.16 -6.06
C HIS A 87 -5.17 0.61 -6.63
N PRO A 88 -5.22 1.95 -6.53
CA PRO A 88 -6.34 2.73 -7.07
C PRO A 88 -6.27 2.78 -8.60
N SER A 89 -6.91 1.83 -9.24
CA SER A 89 -6.91 1.69 -10.71
C SER A 89 -8.32 1.33 -11.18
N TRP A 90 -8.70 1.83 -12.35
CA TRP A 90 -9.96 1.46 -13.00
C TRP A 90 -10.05 -0.07 -13.22
N ARG A 91 -8.91 -0.75 -13.33
CA ARG A 91 -8.85 -2.21 -13.49
C ARG A 91 -9.38 -2.96 -12.27
N ASN A 92 -9.48 -2.30 -11.13
CA ASN A 92 -10.01 -2.89 -9.90
C ASN A 92 -11.53 -2.79 -9.78
N THR A 93 -12.24 -2.27 -10.77
CA THR A 93 -13.70 -2.12 -10.72
C THR A 93 -14.40 -3.45 -10.47
N THR A 94 -13.98 -4.53 -11.16
CA THR A 94 -14.53 -5.86 -10.95
C THR A 94 -14.25 -6.37 -9.54
N TRP A 95 -13.04 -6.16 -9.05
CA TRP A 95 -12.66 -6.55 -7.69
C TRP A 95 -13.52 -5.83 -6.65
N LEU A 96 -13.75 -4.53 -6.82
CA LEU A 96 -14.61 -3.74 -5.92
C LEU A 96 -16.04 -4.26 -5.89
N LYS A 97 -16.59 -4.63 -7.04
CA LYS A 97 -17.93 -5.21 -7.14
C LYS A 97 -18.03 -6.55 -6.42
N ARG A 98 -16.99 -7.36 -6.46
CA ARG A 98 -16.94 -8.66 -5.79
C ARG A 98 -16.65 -8.55 -4.30
N ASN A 99 -16.15 -7.41 -3.84
CA ASN A 99 -15.75 -7.21 -2.45
C ASN A 99 -16.40 -5.93 -1.88
N PRO A 100 -17.76 -5.92 -1.75
CA PRO A 100 -18.46 -4.73 -1.26
C PRO A 100 -18.08 -4.32 0.16
N TRP A 101 -17.54 -5.25 0.97
CA TRP A 101 -17.06 -4.96 2.31
C TRP A 101 -15.94 -3.90 2.30
N PHE A 102 -15.23 -3.76 1.18
CA PHE A 102 -14.18 -2.74 1.07
C PHE A 102 -14.74 -1.34 1.27
N GLU A 103 -15.88 -1.03 0.64
CA GLU A 103 -16.52 0.28 0.79
C GLU A 103 -17.24 0.42 2.12
N THR A 104 -17.86 -0.64 2.62
CA THR A 104 -18.72 -0.57 3.80
C THR A 104 -17.95 -0.72 5.12
N GLU A 105 -16.81 -1.40 5.13
CA GLU A 105 -16.06 -1.69 6.33
C GLU A 105 -14.66 -1.06 6.33
N LEU A 106 -13.90 -1.20 5.24
CA LEU A 106 -12.52 -0.75 5.22
C LEU A 106 -12.40 0.76 4.97
N LEU A 107 -13.12 1.33 4.01
CA LEU A 107 -13.02 2.76 3.73
C LEU A 107 -13.39 3.65 4.91
N PRO A 108 -14.45 3.37 5.69
CA PRO A 108 -14.72 4.13 6.90
C PRO A 108 -13.57 4.05 7.91
N GLU A 109 -12.97 2.89 8.08
CA GLU A 109 -11.82 2.70 8.97
C GLU A 109 -10.58 3.44 8.46
N LEU A 110 -10.35 3.42 7.15
CA LEU A 110 -9.25 4.19 6.55
C LEU A 110 -9.41 5.68 6.85
N ARG A 111 -10.61 6.23 6.65
CA ARG A 111 -10.89 7.64 6.96
C ARG A 111 -10.64 7.96 8.42
N ARG A 112 -11.09 7.09 9.32
CA ARG A 112 -10.88 7.26 10.76
C ARG A 112 -9.39 7.29 11.11
N ARG A 113 -8.62 6.35 10.56
CA ARG A 113 -7.17 6.26 10.83
C ARG A 113 -6.41 7.45 10.26
N VAL A 114 -6.76 7.89 9.05
CA VAL A 114 -6.13 9.07 8.44
C VAL A 114 -6.43 10.33 9.27
N CYS A 115 -7.68 10.53 9.65
CA CYS A 115 -8.05 11.68 10.49
C CYS A 115 -7.31 11.65 11.82
N SER A 116 -7.20 10.49 12.45
CA SER A 116 -6.48 10.33 13.71
C SER A 116 -4.97 10.61 13.55
N ALA A 117 -4.37 10.15 12.46
CA ALA A 117 -2.95 10.35 12.20
C ALA A 117 -2.59 11.82 11.90
N LEU A 118 -3.52 12.59 11.35
CA LEU A 118 -3.32 14.00 11.00
C LEU A 118 -3.51 14.97 12.19
N ARG A 119 -3.93 14.49 13.32
CA ARG A 119 -4.15 15.32 14.52
C ARG A 119 -2.84 15.66 15.28
#